data_a57e6b8d1235bf465c20a2a3b8a31be7
#
_entry.id   a57e6b8d1235bf465c20a2a3b8a31be7
#
_cell.length_a   1.000
_cell.length_b   1.000
_cell.length_c   1.000
_cell.angle_alpha   90.00
_cell.angle_beta   90.00
_cell.angle_gamma   90.00
#
_symmetry.space_group_name_H-M   'P 1'
#
loop_
_entity.id
_entity.type
_entity.pdbx_description
1 polymer ?
#
loop_
_entity_poly.entity_id
_entity_poly.type
_entity_poly.pdbx_seq_one_letter_code
_entity_poly.pdbx_strand_id
1 'polypeptide(L)'
;VIACDLSAEIVTFAYTPEKVNALLSGQHSRGRGTSASAAKLPSSVIAAPSASEVEKYLRAWNDSETYRLQESALNKLFLELAPQNDRIENILIKAATLNDFYSTNIFSIYPVARHILSLDVDKRLQAHDLSLVSDISYVTFPNGKTKKLYSFATKYCSHHKPDVYPIYDDYINKILRYYRDIDGFSKFTNKMLLDYRSFHAILHDFQRFYKLESYTVKEIDQYLWQLGKANFPKKY
;
A
#
# COMPACT_ATOMS: atom_id res chain seq x y z
N VAL A 1 -9.78 1.29 -18.89
CA VAL A 1 -9.88 2.28 -17.79
C VAL A 1 -11.36 2.41 -17.46
N ILE A 2 -11.83 1.76 -16.40
CA ILE A 2 -13.23 1.87 -15.95
C ILE A 2 -13.20 2.76 -14.70
N ALA A 3 -13.75 3.97 -14.83
CA ALA A 3 -14.04 4.85 -13.72
C ALA A 3 -15.33 4.35 -13.05
N CYS A 4 -15.26 3.83 -11.82
CA CYS A 4 -16.43 3.64 -10.98
C CYS A 4 -16.62 4.85 -10.10
N ASP A 5 -17.73 5.54 -10.34
CA ASP A 5 -18.23 6.62 -9.49
C ASP A 5 -18.91 6.00 -8.26
N LEU A 6 -18.35 6.24 -7.08
CA LEU A 6 -18.96 5.88 -5.81
C LEU A 6 -19.27 7.18 -5.06
N SER A 7 -20.47 7.72 -5.30
CA SER A 7 -21.08 8.72 -4.43
C SER A 7 -21.58 8.02 -3.15
N ALA A 8 -20.74 7.94 -2.12
CA ALA A 8 -21.15 7.48 -0.80
C ALA A 8 -21.36 8.68 0.12
N GLU A 9 -22.54 8.79 0.69
CA GLU A 9 -22.83 9.73 1.77
C GLU A 9 -21.91 9.47 2.96
N ILE A 10 -21.05 10.45 3.29
CA ILE A 10 -20.07 10.38 4.35
C ILE A 10 -20.73 10.85 5.64
N VAL A 11 -20.96 9.95 6.59
CA VAL A 11 -21.31 10.30 7.97
C VAL A 11 -20.03 10.72 8.67
N THR A 12 -19.88 12.02 8.89
CA THR A 12 -18.74 12.66 9.55
C THR A 12 -18.83 12.50 11.05
N PHE A 13 -17.90 11.76 11.65
CA PHE A 13 -17.53 11.95 13.05
C PHE A 13 -16.33 12.90 13.11
N ALA A 14 -16.56 14.08 13.63
CA ALA A 14 -15.63 15.19 13.56
C ALA A 14 -14.49 15.07 14.58
N TYR A 15 -13.25 15.17 14.11
CA TYR A 15 -12.16 15.72 14.92
C TYR A 15 -12.51 17.14 15.38
N THR A 16 -12.04 17.55 16.56
CA THR A 16 -12.36 18.89 17.06
C THR A 16 -11.90 19.97 16.07
N PRO A 17 -12.70 21.02 15.86
CA PRO A 17 -12.37 22.10 14.90
C PRO A 17 -11.00 22.73 15.11
N GLU A 18 -10.46 22.71 16.33
CA GLU A 18 -9.16 23.27 16.67
C GLU A 18 -8.00 22.46 16.07
N LYS A 19 -8.05 21.12 16.07
CA LYS A 19 -7.01 20.26 15.46
C LYS A 19 -6.96 20.44 13.94
N VAL A 20 -8.12 20.64 13.33
CA VAL A 20 -8.21 20.83 11.87
C VAL A 20 -7.73 22.24 11.46
N ASN A 21 -8.13 23.26 12.21
CA ASN A 21 -7.71 24.63 11.93
C ASN A 21 -6.22 24.84 12.12
N ALA A 22 -5.58 24.19 13.11
CA ALA A 22 -4.12 24.23 13.27
C ALA A 22 -3.36 23.66 12.06
N LEU A 23 -3.91 22.61 11.41
CA LEU A 23 -3.35 22.02 10.19
C LEU A 23 -3.56 22.88 8.95
N LEU A 24 -4.74 23.51 8.85
CA LEU A 24 -5.10 24.36 7.72
C LEU A 24 -4.40 25.73 7.77
N SER A 25 -4.07 26.24 8.95
CA SER A 25 -3.44 27.55 9.13
C SER A 25 -1.91 27.56 8.97
N GLY A 26 -1.27 26.39 8.77
CA GLY A 26 0.18 26.31 8.50
C GLY A 26 1.08 26.77 9.63
N GLN A 27 0.59 26.85 10.87
CA GLN A 27 1.37 27.25 12.05
C GLN A 27 2.29 26.11 12.53
N HIS A 28 3.26 25.73 11.69
CA HIS A 28 4.46 25.03 12.16
C HIS A 28 5.67 25.87 11.82
N SER A 29 6.46 26.18 12.86
CA SER A 29 7.67 26.98 12.84
C SER A 29 8.58 26.65 11.65
N ARG A 30 8.98 27.69 10.92
CA ARG A 30 9.92 27.65 9.78
C ARG A 30 11.30 27.20 10.22
N GLY A 31 11.58 25.89 10.08
CA GLY A 31 12.94 25.39 9.92
C GLY A 31 13.27 25.37 8.42
N ARG A 32 14.33 26.11 8.00
CA ARG A 32 14.85 26.08 6.62
C ARG A 32 15.34 24.66 6.30
N GLY A 33 14.77 24.01 5.28
CA GLY A 33 15.28 22.74 4.76
C GLY A 33 14.42 22.23 3.62
N THR A 34 14.95 22.30 2.40
CA THR A 34 14.64 21.54 1.16
C THR A 34 13.18 21.21 0.86
N SER A 35 12.69 21.67 -0.28
CA SER A 35 11.34 21.49 -0.80
C SER A 35 10.95 19.99 -0.96
N ALA A 36 10.43 19.42 0.12
CA ALA A 36 9.62 18.22 0.01
C ALA A 36 8.22 18.66 -0.43
N SER A 37 7.75 18.13 -1.55
CA SER A 37 6.38 18.32 -2.04
C SER A 37 5.40 18.16 -0.88
N ALA A 38 4.76 19.25 -0.47
CA ALA A 38 3.73 19.22 0.55
C ALA A 38 2.61 18.28 0.05
N ALA A 39 2.31 17.23 0.81
CA ALA A 39 1.17 16.37 0.49
C ALA A 39 -0.09 17.25 0.51
N LYS A 40 -0.84 17.21 -0.58
CA LYS A 40 -2.09 17.95 -0.69
C LYS A 40 -3.03 17.45 0.42
N LEU A 41 -3.47 18.33 1.31
CA LEU A 41 -4.41 17.98 2.36
C LEU A 41 -5.72 17.46 1.76
N PRO A 42 -6.41 16.51 2.43
CA PRO A 42 -7.71 16.05 1.98
C PRO A 42 -8.70 17.20 1.97
N SER A 43 -9.70 17.12 1.10
CA SER A 43 -10.75 18.14 0.97
C SER A 43 -11.71 18.21 2.17
N SER A 44 -11.65 17.21 3.06
CA SER A 44 -12.47 17.09 4.27
C SER A 44 -11.68 16.39 5.38
N VAL A 45 -12.18 16.47 6.61
CA VAL A 45 -11.63 15.71 7.76
C VAL A 45 -11.90 14.22 7.55
N ILE A 46 -10.85 13.41 7.60
CA ILE A 46 -10.98 11.94 7.47
C ILE A 46 -11.43 11.38 8.83
N ALA A 47 -12.41 10.48 8.83
CA ALA A 47 -12.90 9.84 10.05
C ALA A 47 -11.77 9.11 10.80
N ALA A 48 -11.83 9.14 12.14
CA ALA A 48 -10.85 8.41 12.96
C ALA A 48 -10.92 6.90 12.70
N PRO A 49 -9.79 6.20 12.59
CA PRO A 49 -9.79 4.75 12.45
C PRO A 49 -10.47 4.07 13.63
N SER A 50 -11.35 3.14 13.33
CA SER A 50 -12.09 2.34 14.32
C SER A 50 -12.54 1.03 13.70
N ALA A 51 -12.93 0.05 14.52
CA ALA A 51 -13.47 -1.22 14.04
C ALA A 51 -14.66 -1.01 13.08
N SER A 52 -15.57 -0.08 13.41
CA SER A 52 -16.74 0.20 12.57
C SER A 52 -16.35 0.79 11.19
N GLU A 53 -15.32 1.65 11.14
CA GLU A 53 -14.80 2.17 9.87
C GLU A 53 -14.10 1.07 9.05
N VAL A 54 -13.28 0.22 9.68
CA VAL A 54 -12.66 -0.92 8.99
C VAL A 54 -13.74 -1.82 8.39
N GLU A 55 -14.73 -2.24 9.16
CA GLU A 55 -15.82 -3.11 8.69
C GLU A 55 -16.64 -2.50 7.57
N LYS A 56 -16.89 -1.18 7.61
CA LYS A 56 -17.57 -0.46 6.53
C LYS A 56 -16.82 -0.60 5.20
N TYR A 57 -15.49 -0.40 5.21
CA TYR A 57 -14.68 -0.51 4.00
C TYR A 57 -14.48 -1.96 3.56
N LEU A 58 -14.40 -2.92 4.48
CA LEU A 58 -14.36 -4.35 4.14
C LEU A 58 -15.66 -4.81 3.48
N ARG A 59 -16.83 -4.34 3.97
CA ARG A 59 -18.11 -4.59 3.28
C ARG A 59 -18.11 -4.00 1.88
N ALA A 60 -17.71 -2.74 1.72
CA ALA A 60 -17.63 -2.10 0.41
C ALA A 60 -16.66 -2.81 -0.56
N TRP A 61 -15.56 -3.37 -0.05
CA TRP A 61 -14.68 -4.23 -0.83
C TRP A 61 -15.38 -5.49 -1.32
N ASN A 62 -16.06 -6.19 -0.42
CA ASN A 62 -16.75 -7.44 -0.73
C ASN A 62 -17.96 -7.23 -1.67
N ASP A 63 -18.62 -6.09 -1.59
CA ASP A 63 -19.73 -5.72 -2.47
C ASP A 63 -19.26 -5.32 -3.89
N SER A 64 -17.99 -4.94 -4.04
CA SER A 64 -17.40 -4.60 -5.34
C SER A 64 -17.04 -5.85 -6.12
N GLU A 65 -17.83 -6.20 -7.13
CA GLU A 65 -17.55 -7.33 -8.02
C GLU A 65 -16.16 -7.25 -8.64
N THR A 66 -15.74 -6.06 -9.08
CA THR A 66 -14.45 -5.85 -9.71
C THR A 66 -13.30 -6.19 -8.76
N TYR A 67 -13.32 -5.69 -7.50
CA TYR A 67 -12.25 -5.97 -6.54
C TYR A 67 -12.20 -7.44 -6.17
N ARG A 68 -13.36 -8.02 -5.92
CA ARG A 68 -13.48 -9.44 -5.56
C ARG A 68 -13.00 -10.37 -6.67
N LEU A 69 -13.37 -10.11 -7.94
CA LEU A 69 -12.92 -10.94 -9.06
C LEU A 69 -11.44 -10.77 -9.37
N GLN A 70 -10.89 -9.53 -9.29
CA GLN A 70 -9.46 -9.31 -9.46
C GLN A 70 -8.65 -10.00 -8.35
N GLU A 71 -9.09 -9.90 -7.10
CA GLU A 71 -8.44 -10.58 -5.97
C GLU A 71 -8.52 -12.10 -6.12
N SER A 72 -9.69 -12.65 -6.49
CA SER A 72 -9.86 -14.07 -6.75
C SER A 72 -8.95 -14.57 -7.88
N ALA A 73 -8.82 -13.80 -8.96
CA ALA A 73 -7.92 -14.14 -10.07
C ALA A 73 -6.45 -14.15 -9.64
N LEU A 74 -6.03 -13.17 -8.83
CA LEU A 74 -4.68 -13.12 -8.29
C LEU A 74 -4.42 -14.27 -7.30
N ASN A 75 -5.35 -14.57 -6.41
CA ASN A 75 -5.22 -15.70 -5.49
C ASN A 75 -5.09 -17.01 -6.27
N LYS A 76 -5.95 -17.24 -7.27
CA LYS A 76 -5.84 -18.39 -8.14
C LYS A 76 -4.48 -18.47 -8.83
N LEU A 77 -3.99 -17.36 -9.37
CA LEU A 77 -2.68 -17.32 -10.03
C LEU A 77 -1.52 -17.61 -9.07
N PHE A 78 -1.49 -16.92 -7.93
CA PHE A 78 -0.33 -16.95 -7.01
C PHE A 78 -0.32 -18.17 -6.10
N LEU A 79 -1.48 -18.75 -5.77
CA LEU A 79 -1.59 -19.83 -4.78
C LEU A 79 -1.89 -21.20 -5.40
N GLU A 80 -2.50 -21.23 -6.61
CA GLU A 80 -2.93 -22.48 -7.23
C GLU A 80 -2.17 -22.78 -8.53
N LEU A 81 -2.19 -21.83 -9.50
CA LEU A 81 -1.65 -22.08 -10.85
C LEU A 81 -0.13 -21.95 -10.92
N ALA A 82 0.44 -20.98 -10.21
CA ALA A 82 1.88 -20.70 -10.22
C ALA A 82 2.40 -20.37 -8.81
N PRO A 83 2.25 -21.28 -7.80
CA PRO A 83 2.59 -20.97 -6.41
C PRO A 83 4.09 -20.77 -6.18
N GLN A 84 4.94 -21.36 -7.02
CA GLN A 84 6.39 -21.32 -6.89
C GLN A 84 7.03 -20.25 -7.78
N ASN A 85 8.27 -19.85 -7.43
CA ASN A 85 9.07 -18.86 -8.13
C ASN A 85 10.37 -19.46 -8.73
N ASP A 86 10.33 -20.74 -9.06
CA ASP A 86 11.43 -21.54 -9.58
C ASP A 86 11.49 -21.57 -11.13
N ARG A 87 10.42 -21.12 -11.80
CA ARG A 87 10.30 -21.08 -13.26
C ARG A 87 10.02 -19.68 -13.75
N ILE A 88 10.79 -19.27 -14.77
CA ILE A 88 10.69 -17.92 -15.34
C ILE A 88 9.30 -17.63 -15.91
N GLU A 89 8.64 -18.63 -16.49
CA GLU A 89 7.28 -18.49 -17.06
C GLU A 89 6.25 -18.15 -15.99
N ASN A 90 6.32 -18.80 -14.83
CA ASN A 90 5.44 -18.56 -13.67
C ASN A 90 5.62 -17.13 -13.16
N ILE A 91 6.87 -16.69 -13.03
CA ILE A 91 7.19 -15.33 -12.59
C ILE A 91 6.74 -14.29 -13.60
N LEU A 92 6.92 -14.55 -14.91
CA LEU A 92 6.49 -13.66 -15.98
C LEU A 92 4.98 -13.41 -15.95
N ILE A 93 4.17 -14.47 -15.82
CA ILE A 93 2.72 -14.36 -15.77
C ILE A 93 2.29 -13.57 -14.52
N LYS A 94 2.84 -13.91 -13.34
CA LYS A 94 2.58 -13.18 -12.09
C LYS A 94 2.92 -11.70 -12.20
N ALA A 95 4.12 -11.40 -12.69
CA ALA A 95 4.60 -10.02 -12.80
C ALA A 95 3.81 -9.21 -13.83
N ALA A 96 3.43 -9.80 -14.97
CA ALA A 96 2.61 -9.16 -16.00
C ALA A 96 1.20 -8.86 -15.48
N THR A 97 0.56 -9.82 -14.79
CA THR A 97 -0.78 -9.65 -14.21
C THR A 97 -0.79 -8.56 -13.14
N LEU A 98 0.20 -8.54 -12.24
CA LEU A 98 0.32 -7.46 -11.26
C LEU A 98 0.55 -6.10 -11.90
N ASN A 99 1.38 -6.05 -12.95
CA ASN A 99 1.65 -4.81 -13.66
C ASN A 99 0.38 -4.20 -14.27
N ASP A 100 -0.46 -5.03 -14.85
CA ASP A 100 -1.73 -4.61 -15.44
C ASP A 100 -2.74 -4.21 -14.36
N PHE A 101 -3.09 -5.11 -13.45
CA PHE A 101 -4.12 -4.90 -12.42
C PHE A 101 -3.85 -3.70 -11.51
N TYR A 102 -2.59 -3.46 -11.18
CA TYR A 102 -2.18 -2.36 -10.30
C TYR A 102 -1.60 -1.15 -11.02
N SER A 103 -1.55 -1.17 -12.36
CA SER A 103 -0.97 -0.10 -13.19
C SER A 103 0.41 0.35 -12.68
N THR A 104 1.31 -0.63 -12.45
CA THR A 104 2.64 -0.34 -11.88
C THR A 104 3.61 0.29 -12.87
N ASN A 105 3.20 0.42 -14.15
CA ASN A 105 3.92 1.10 -15.23
C ASN A 105 5.33 0.52 -15.49
N ILE A 106 5.46 -0.80 -15.45
CA ILE A 106 6.68 -1.51 -15.80
C ILE A 106 6.61 -1.86 -17.29
N PHE A 107 7.37 -1.14 -18.12
CA PHE A 107 7.34 -1.33 -19.58
C PHE A 107 8.05 -2.60 -20.07
N SER A 108 8.96 -3.18 -19.26
CA SER A 108 9.69 -4.39 -19.60
C SER A 108 9.66 -5.34 -18.41
N ILE A 109 8.82 -6.36 -18.49
CA ILE A 109 8.61 -7.35 -17.41
C ILE A 109 9.72 -8.39 -17.35
N TYR A 110 10.32 -8.78 -18.51
CA TYR A 110 11.31 -9.84 -18.55
C TYR A 110 12.54 -9.61 -17.63
N PRO A 111 13.19 -8.42 -17.60
CA PRO A 111 14.27 -8.17 -16.65
C PRO A 111 13.83 -8.30 -15.19
N VAL A 112 12.59 -7.89 -14.87
CA VAL A 112 12.02 -8.02 -13.52
C VAL A 112 11.88 -9.50 -13.15
N ALA A 113 11.32 -10.31 -14.05
CA ALA A 113 11.15 -11.74 -13.80
C ALA A 113 12.50 -12.47 -13.66
N ARG A 114 13.49 -12.13 -14.48
CA ARG A 114 14.87 -12.66 -14.36
C ARG A 114 15.50 -12.30 -13.02
N HIS A 115 15.30 -11.07 -12.58
CA HIS A 115 15.79 -10.62 -11.28
C HIS A 115 15.13 -11.41 -10.13
N ILE A 116 13.79 -11.54 -10.12
CA ILE A 116 13.05 -12.30 -9.12
C ILE A 116 13.54 -13.76 -9.08
N LEU A 117 13.72 -14.40 -10.23
CA LEU A 117 14.21 -15.79 -10.33
C LEU A 117 15.56 -15.99 -9.63
N SER A 118 16.41 -14.95 -9.59
CA SER A 118 17.73 -15.04 -8.97
C SER A 118 17.76 -14.90 -7.44
N LEU A 119 16.61 -14.66 -6.78
CA LEU A 119 16.55 -14.24 -5.37
C LEU A 119 16.15 -15.34 -4.36
N ASP A 120 15.98 -16.59 -4.78
CA ASP A 120 15.50 -17.69 -3.90
C ASP A 120 14.23 -17.32 -3.11
N VAL A 121 13.26 -16.77 -3.86
CA VAL A 121 12.05 -16.10 -3.30
C VAL A 121 11.25 -17.01 -2.39
N ASP A 122 11.04 -18.27 -2.78
CA ASP A 122 10.15 -19.18 -2.04
C ASP A 122 10.66 -19.48 -0.64
N LYS A 123 11.96 -19.72 -0.49
CA LYS A 123 12.61 -19.95 0.81
C LYS A 123 12.51 -18.70 1.71
N ARG A 124 12.71 -17.53 1.13
CA ARG A 124 12.65 -16.25 1.86
C ARG A 124 11.23 -15.89 2.29
N LEU A 125 10.23 -16.19 1.44
CA LEU A 125 8.81 -16.06 1.79
C LEU A 125 8.43 -16.98 2.95
N GLN A 126 8.92 -18.23 2.96
CA GLN A 126 8.70 -19.17 4.05
C GLN A 126 9.34 -18.68 5.36
N ALA A 127 10.51 -18.06 5.27
CA ALA A 127 11.22 -17.49 6.42
C ALA A 127 10.66 -16.15 6.89
N HIS A 128 9.63 -15.60 6.24
CA HIS A 128 9.07 -14.27 6.48
C HIS A 128 10.13 -13.14 6.43
N ASP A 129 11.10 -13.29 5.50
CA ASP A 129 12.20 -12.34 5.36
C ASP A 129 11.73 -11.04 4.72
N LEU A 130 11.52 -10.01 5.54
CA LEU A 130 11.07 -8.69 5.08
C LEU A 130 12.08 -7.99 4.15
N SER A 131 13.38 -8.39 4.18
CA SER A 131 14.37 -7.80 3.27
C SER A 131 14.16 -8.21 1.83
N LEU A 132 13.43 -9.31 1.58
CA LEU A 132 13.05 -9.79 0.25
C LEU A 132 12.38 -8.69 -0.59
N VAL A 133 11.50 -7.88 0.03
CA VAL A 133 10.82 -6.78 -0.67
C VAL A 133 11.83 -5.77 -1.19
N SER A 134 12.82 -5.41 -0.38
CA SER A 134 13.88 -4.49 -0.81
C SER A 134 14.66 -5.06 -1.98
N ASP A 135 15.04 -6.32 -1.91
CA ASP A 135 15.84 -6.97 -2.96
C ASP A 135 15.05 -7.10 -4.27
N ILE A 136 13.78 -7.53 -4.23
CA ILE A 136 12.91 -7.54 -5.43
C ILE A 136 12.78 -6.13 -6.03
N SER A 137 12.78 -5.09 -5.19
CA SER A 137 12.49 -3.73 -5.65
C SER A 137 13.58 -3.10 -6.52
N TYR A 138 14.85 -3.47 -6.37
CA TYR A 138 15.95 -2.86 -7.12
C TYR A 138 16.31 -3.69 -8.36
N VAL A 139 15.74 -3.34 -9.49
CA VAL A 139 15.95 -4.07 -10.76
C VAL A 139 16.87 -3.28 -11.67
N THR A 140 17.96 -3.92 -12.12
CA THR A 140 18.85 -3.39 -13.18
C THR A 140 18.35 -3.85 -14.54
N PHE A 141 18.05 -2.89 -15.40
CA PHE A 141 17.55 -3.12 -16.76
C PHE A 141 18.71 -3.26 -17.78
N PRO A 142 18.46 -3.82 -18.98
CA PRO A 142 19.51 -4.05 -20.00
C PRO A 142 20.28 -2.78 -20.41
N ASN A 143 19.68 -1.60 -20.24
CA ASN A 143 20.32 -0.32 -20.51
C ASN A 143 21.25 0.16 -19.36
N GLY A 144 21.54 -0.69 -18.39
CA GLY A 144 22.38 -0.41 -17.22
C GLY A 144 21.72 0.45 -16.13
N LYS A 145 20.47 0.89 -16.32
CA LYS A 145 19.76 1.69 -15.32
C LYS A 145 19.08 0.82 -14.27
N THR A 146 19.32 1.10 -13.00
CA THR A 146 18.58 0.48 -11.89
C THR A 146 17.37 1.33 -11.54
N LYS A 147 16.21 0.68 -11.42
CA LYS A 147 14.96 1.32 -10.95
C LYS A 147 14.51 0.67 -9.65
N LYS A 148 13.94 1.47 -8.74
CA LYS A 148 13.27 0.99 -7.55
C LYS A 148 11.79 0.77 -7.82
N LEU A 149 11.37 -0.49 -7.91
CA LEU A 149 9.99 -0.92 -8.17
C LEU A 149 9.30 -1.28 -6.83
N TYR A 150 9.35 -0.38 -5.86
CA TYR A 150 8.99 -0.66 -4.47
C TYR A 150 7.53 -1.11 -4.30
N SER A 151 6.58 -0.36 -4.86
CA SER A 151 5.15 -0.71 -4.79
C SER A 151 4.82 -2.04 -5.49
N PHE A 152 5.53 -2.37 -6.58
CA PHE A 152 5.41 -3.67 -7.23
C PHE A 152 5.93 -4.80 -6.32
N ALA A 153 7.11 -4.63 -5.73
CA ALA A 153 7.73 -5.63 -4.86
C ALA A 153 6.86 -5.96 -3.64
N THR A 154 6.25 -4.93 -3.00
CA THR A 154 5.33 -5.17 -1.88
C THR A 154 4.12 -5.98 -2.29
N LYS A 155 3.53 -5.71 -3.47
CA LYS A 155 2.39 -6.48 -4.00
C LYS A 155 2.77 -7.91 -4.33
N TYR A 156 3.95 -8.11 -4.95
CA TYR A 156 4.44 -9.44 -5.28
C TYR A 156 4.56 -10.34 -4.05
N CYS A 157 5.19 -9.85 -2.97
CA CYS A 157 5.30 -10.58 -1.71
C CYS A 157 3.94 -10.75 -1.01
N SER A 158 3.09 -9.71 -1.02
CA SER A 158 1.76 -9.75 -0.40
C SER A 158 0.86 -10.81 -1.02
N HIS A 159 0.85 -10.98 -2.35
CA HIS A 159 0.02 -12.02 -2.98
C HIS A 159 0.49 -13.43 -2.69
N HIS A 160 1.73 -13.64 -2.27
CA HIS A 160 2.21 -14.92 -1.76
C HIS A 160 1.90 -15.13 -0.26
N LYS A 161 2.00 -14.08 0.54
CA LYS A 161 1.85 -14.11 2.01
C LYS A 161 1.16 -12.83 2.51
N PRO A 162 -0.16 -12.69 2.31
CA PRO A 162 -0.89 -11.45 2.58
C PRO A 162 -0.85 -11.01 4.05
N ASP A 163 -0.78 -11.96 4.99
CA ASP A 163 -0.76 -11.67 6.43
C ASP A 163 0.64 -11.29 6.96
N VAL A 164 1.67 -11.42 6.12
CA VAL A 164 3.06 -11.09 6.47
C VAL A 164 3.53 -9.83 5.78
N TYR A 165 3.14 -9.62 4.52
CA TYR A 165 3.67 -8.55 3.68
C TYR A 165 2.60 -7.52 3.34
N PRO A 166 2.46 -6.43 4.12
CA PRO A 166 1.57 -5.31 3.77
C PRO A 166 1.96 -4.67 2.44
N ILE A 167 0.96 -4.23 1.70
CA ILE A 167 1.15 -3.51 0.44
C ILE A 167 1.45 -2.04 0.72
N TYR A 168 2.51 -1.51 0.10
CA TYR A 168 2.77 -0.09 0.04
C TYR A 168 2.29 0.50 -1.28
N ASP A 169 1.49 1.56 -1.19
CA ASP A 169 1.15 2.40 -2.33
C ASP A 169 0.99 3.89 -1.93
N ASP A 170 0.69 4.74 -2.92
CA ASP A 170 0.57 6.19 -2.71
C ASP A 170 -0.62 6.56 -1.79
N TYR A 171 -1.72 5.80 -1.82
CA TYR A 171 -2.87 6.05 -0.97
C TYR A 171 -2.56 5.71 0.50
N ILE A 172 -1.96 4.54 0.75
CA ILE A 172 -1.54 4.12 2.09
C ILE A 172 -0.49 5.09 2.64
N ASN A 173 0.49 5.51 1.82
CA ASN A 173 1.46 6.53 2.20
C ASN A 173 0.79 7.83 2.67
N LYS A 174 -0.20 8.33 1.92
CA LYS A 174 -0.92 9.56 2.27
C LYS A 174 -1.72 9.42 3.55
N ILE A 175 -2.43 8.32 3.72
CA ILE A 175 -3.25 8.05 4.91
C ILE A 175 -2.39 7.91 6.16
N LEU A 176 -1.30 7.14 6.13
CA LEU A 176 -0.42 7.00 7.30
C LEU A 176 0.21 8.34 7.70
N ARG A 177 0.63 9.15 6.73
CA ARG A 177 1.15 10.50 7.00
C ARG A 177 0.09 11.41 7.60
N TYR A 178 -1.14 11.36 7.08
CA TYR A 178 -2.26 12.14 7.61
C TYR A 178 -2.49 11.83 9.10
N TYR A 179 -2.64 10.57 9.46
CA TYR A 179 -2.89 10.19 10.86
C TYR A 179 -1.66 10.38 11.76
N ARG A 180 -0.42 10.25 11.23
CA ARG A 180 0.76 10.68 11.97
C ARG A 180 0.66 12.16 12.36
N ASP A 181 0.26 13.01 11.42
CA ASP A 181 0.26 14.47 11.60
C ASP A 181 -0.92 14.93 12.48
N ILE A 182 -2.05 14.21 12.48
CA ILE A 182 -3.25 14.50 13.29
C ILE A 182 -3.15 13.91 14.70
N ASP A 183 -2.87 12.62 14.80
CA ASP A 183 -3.01 11.86 16.05
C ASP A 183 -1.65 11.49 16.67
N GLY A 184 -0.58 11.59 15.91
CA GLY A 184 0.76 11.25 16.42
C GLY A 184 0.91 9.76 16.76
N PHE A 185 0.20 8.86 16.05
CA PHE A 185 0.14 7.43 16.37
C PHE A 185 1.52 6.73 16.35
N SER A 186 2.46 7.25 15.58
CA SER A 186 3.84 6.79 15.52
C SER A 186 4.76 7.92 15.06
N LYS A 187 6.02 7.88 15.51
CA LYS A 187 7.04 8.87 15.13
C LYS A 187 7.86 8.34 13.95
N PHE A 188 7.60 8.83 12.75
CA PHE A 188 8.35 8.45 11.56
C PHE A 188 8.49 9.60 10.55
N THR A 189 9.53 9.52 9.73
CA THR A 189 9.73 10.42 8.59
C THR A 189 9.12 9.82 7.32
N ASN A 190 8.85 10.65 6.31
CA ASN A 190 8.35 10.16 5.02
C ASN A 190 9.31 9.14 4.36
N LYS A 191 10.62 9.24 4.62
CA LYS A 191 11.62 8.29 4.10
C LYS A 191 11.49 6.90 4.71
N MET A 192 11.07 6.80 5.98
CA MET A 192 10.89 5.51 6.65
C MET A 192 9.78 4.69 6.01
N LEU A 193 8.76 5.31 5.42
CA LEU A 193 7.74 4.60 4.64
C LEU A 193 8.30 3.96 3.35
N LEU A 194 9.46 4.38 2.87
CA LEU A 194 10.15 3.82 1.71
C LEU A 194 11.20 2.75 2.09
N ASP A 195 11.37 2.48 3.37
CA ASP A 195 12.08 1.34 3.93
C ASP A 195 11.06 0.31 4.41
N TYR A 196 11.12 -0.92 3.90
CA TYR A 196 10.04 -1.89 4.10
C TYR A 196 9.91 -2.36 5.55
N ARG A 197 11.02 -2.55 6.26
CA ARG A 197 10.96 -2.93 7.68
C ARG A 197 10.34 -1.83 8.53
N SER A 198 10.70 -0.58 8.26
CA SER A 198 10.11 0.58 8.93
C SER A 198 8.62 0.72 8.59
N PHE A 199 8.24 0.57 7.31
CA PHE A 199 6.83 0.61 6.88
C PHE A 199 5.99 -0.48 7.57
N HIS A 200 6.50 -1.71 7.61
CA HIS A 200 5.87 -2.82 8.32
C HIS A 200 5.64 -2.49 9.80
N ALA A 201 6.67 -2.00 10.49
CA ALA A 201 6.56 -1.59 11.90
C ALA A 201 5.55 -0.45 12.11
N ILE A 202 5.55 0.56 11.23
CA ILE A 202 4.61 1.70 11.28
C ILE A 202 3.16 1.22 11.11
N LEU A 203 2.91 0.23 10.24
CA LEU A 203 1.57 -0.32 10.07
C LEU A 203 1.08 -1.04 11.35
N HIS A 204 1.96 -1.79 12.02
CA HIS A 204 1.63 -2.41 13.30
C HIS A 204 1.46 -1.37 14.43
N ASP A 205 2.22 -0.27 14.41
CA ASP A 205 1.97 0.86 15.33
C ASP A 205 0.59 1.44 15.11
N PHE A 206 0.17 1.60 13.85
CA PHE A 206 -1.18 2.04 13.49
C PHE A 206 -2.24 1.09 14.06
N GLN A 207 -2.12 -0.22 13.83
CA GLN A 207 -3.06 -1.20 14.38
C GLN A 207 -3.17 -1.10 15.90
N ARG A 208 -2.05 -1.08 16.62
CA ARG A 208 -2.03 -0.96 18.09
C ARG A 208 -2.64 0.33 18.60
N PHE A 209 -2.28 1.46 17.99
CA PHE A 209 -2.76 2.77 18.43
C PHE A 209 -4.29 2.90 18.33
N TYR A 210 -4.87 2.38 17.25
CA TYR A 210 -6.31 2.42 17.00
C TYR A 210 -7.06 1.18 17.50
N LYS A 211 -6.39 0.25 18.19
CA LYS A 211 -6.96 -1.01 18.70
C LYS A 211 -7.60 -1.86 17.60
N LEU A 212 -6.86 -2.04 16.52
CA LEU A 212 -7.26 -2.78 15.30
C LEU A 212 -6.49 -4.09 15.12
N GLU A 213 -5.85 -4.62 16.18
CA GLU A 213 -5.03 -5.84 16.13
C GLU A 213 -5.85 -7.11 15.85
N SER A 214 -7.16 -7.05 16.00
CA SER A 214 -8.07 -8.14 15.62
C SER A 214 -8.21 -8.33 14.11
N TYR A 215 -7.82 -7.33 13.32
CA TYR A 215 -7.84 -7.39 11.86
C TYR A 215 -6.50 -7.87 11.32
N THR A 216 -6.55 -8.69 10.26
CA THR A 216 -5.35 -9.14 9.55
C THR A 216 -4.65 -7.97 8.84
N VAL A 217 -3.37 -8.16 8.51
CA VAL A 217 -2.60 -7.18 7.70
C VAL A 217 -3.32 -6.90 6.37
N LYS A 218 -3.88 -7.93 5.74
CA LYS A 218 -4.64 -7.82 4.50
C LYS A 218 -5.89 -6.93 4.64
N GLU A 219 -6.67 -7.11 5.69
CA GLU A 219 -7.87 -6.30 5.95
C GLU A 219 -7.52 -4.84 6.21
N ILE A 220 -6.44 -4.58 6.94
CA ILE A 220 -5.94 -3.22 7.15
C ILE A 220 -5.45 -2.59 5.84
N ASP A 221 -4.76 -3.34 4.97
CA ASP A 221 -4.38 -2.85 3.64
C ASP A 221 -5.59 -2.46 2.80
N GLN A 222 -6.61 -3.30 2.76
CA GLN A 222 -7.87 -3.04 2.04
C GLN A 222 -8.58 -1.80 2.56
N TYR A 223 -8.66 -1.66 3.90
CA TYR A 223 -9.21 -0.50 4.56
C TYR A 223 -8.46 0.79 4.20
N LEU A 224 -7.15 0.83 4.45
CA LEU A 224 -6.32 2.02 4.24
C LEU A 224 -6.27 2.44 2.77
N TRP A 225 -6.22 1.47 1.86
CA TRP A 225 -6.22 1.75 0.43
C TRP A 225 -7.52 2.41 -0.04
N GLN A 226 -8.68 1.86 0.36
CA GLN A 226 -9.98 2.44 0.01
C GLN A 226 -10.18 3.81 0.65
N LEU A 227 -9.83 3.96 1.94
CA LEU A 227 -9.88 5.22 2.65
C LEU A 227 -9.01 6.28 1.95
N GLY A 228 -7.80 5.89 1.53
CA GLY A 228 -6.90 6.77 0.78
C GLY A 228 -7.44 7.14 -0.59
N LYS A 229 -8.01 6.18 -1.32
CA LYS A 229 -8.65 6.41 -2.62
C LYS A 229 -9.82 7.40 -2.53
N ALA A 230 -10.66 7.26 -1.50
CA ALA A 230 -11.80 8.14 -1.27
C ALA A 230 -11.38 9.57 -0.94
N ASN A 231 -10.32 9.77 -0.14
CA ASN A 231 -9.95 11.07 0.39
C ASN A 231 -8.82 11.78 -0.39
N PHE A 232 -8.06 11.07 -1.21
CA PHE A 232 -6.97 11.60 -2.03
C PHE A 232 -7.12 11.19 -3.50
N PRO A 233 -8.26 11.48 -4.17
CA PRO A 233 -8.49 11.05 -5.54
C PRO A 233 -7.40 11.59 -6.47
N LYS A 234 -6.95 10.76 -7.41
CA LYS A 234 -6.04 11.20 -8.47
C LYS A 234 -6.82 12.10 -9.43
N LYS A 235 -6.26 13.28 -9.73
CA LYS A 235 -6.76 14.10 -10.84
C LYS A 235 -6.14 13.54 -12.13
N TYR A 236 -6.97 13.04 -13.01
CA TYR A 236 -6.61 12.67 -14.38
C TYR A 236 -6.72 13.89 -15.28
#